data_f8dd5e40b8907c4e2b61cf6c4aa1ead1
#
_entry.id   f8dd5e40b8907c4e2b61cf6c4aa1ead1
#
_cell.length_a   1.000
_cell.length_b   1.000
_cell.length_c   1.000
_cell.angle_alpha   90.00
_cell.angle_beta   90.00
_cell.angle_gamma   90.00
#
_symmetry.space_group_name_H-M   'P 1'
#
loop_
_entity.id
_entity.type
_entity.pdbx_description
1 polymer ?
#
loop_
_entity_poly.entity_id
_entity_poly.type
_entity_poly.pdbx_seq_one_letter_code
_entity_poly.pdbx_strand_id
1 'polypeptide(L)'
;NFMENVTKTQKMFRGCSSLNKLTLPRKVKTEKLESMFDMFDGCSSLTALDLSAWNLNNVINMESLFKNCSGLTSVALPKVTSKKIQYMQRMFSGCSSLTSIDLSGWNVENVTEMGDLFYGCSNLKDLDLSGWTPKSLTKIDRMFLNCTSLESINLSGWNLENMTEIQYMFSG
;
A
#
# COMPACT_ATOMS: atom_id res chain seq x y z
N ASN A 1 -26.62 2.92 3.39
CA ASN A 1 -25.43 2.63 2.57
C ASN A 1 -24.23 2.34 3.46
N PHE A 2 -23.54 1.24 3.16
CA PHE A 2 -22.34 0.84 3.91
C PHE A 2 -21.24 1.90 3.74
N MET A 3 -20.72 2.43 4.85
CA MET A 3 -19.64 3.41 4.93
C MET A 3 -19.93 4.84 4.40
N GLU A 4 -21.14 5.20 4.01
CA GLU A 4 -21.45 6.51 3.37
C GLU A 4 -20.98 7.76 4.17
N ASN A 5 -20.91 7.67 5.49
CA ASN A 5 -20.47 8.76 6.36
C ASN A 5 -19.16 8.47 7.09
N VAL A 6 -18.49 7.36 6.73
CA VAL A 6 -17.22 6.96 7.38
C VAL A 6 -16.08 7.77 6.80
N THR A 7 -15.36 8.45 7.67
CA THR A 7 -14.12 9.20 7.31
C THR A 7 -12.86 8.44 7.69
N LYS A 8 -12.92 7.52 8.65
CA LYS A 8 -11.76 6.78 9.17
C LYS A 8 -12.13 5.33 9.45
N THR A 9 -11.29 4.41 8.97
CA THR A 9 -11.37 2.96 9.23
C THR A 9 -10.13 2.44 9.96
N GLN A 10 -9.46 3.33 10.68
CA GLN A 10 -8.20 3.03 11.35
C GLN A 10 -8.35 1.81 12.25
N LYS A 11 -7.43 0.84 12.07
CA LYS A 11 -7.33 -0.38 12.90
C LYS A 11 -8.58 -1.29 12.91
N MET A 12 -9.51 -1.11 11.96
CA MET A 12 -10.82 -1.78 11.97
C MET A 12 -10.71 -3.32 12.03
N PHE A 13 -9.72 -3.91 11.35
CA PHE A 13 -9.43 -5.36 11.37
C PHE A 13 -8.03 -5.68 11.91
N ARG A 14 -7.36 -4.72 12.56
CA ARG A 14 -6.01 -4.92 13.05
C ARG A 14 -5.91 -6.12 13.96
N GLY A 15 -4.93 -7.00 13.68
CA GLY A 15 -4.67 -8.20 14.46
C GLY A 15 -5.67 -9.33 14.27
N CYS A 16 -6.58 -9.24 13.29
CA CYS A 16 -7.49 -10.34 12.95
C CYS A 16 -6.72 -11.46 12.25
N SER A 17 -5.78 -12.09 12.95
CA SER A 17 -4.81 -13.03 12.39
C SER A 17 -5.45 -14.32 11.83
N SER A 18 -6.62 -14.71 12.33
CA SER A 18 -7.36 -15.87 11.82
C SER A 18 -8.37 -15.55 10.72
N LEU A 19 -8.51 -14.29 10.34
CA LEU A 19 -9.40 -13.86 9.25
C LEU A 19 -8.82 -14.30 7.91
N ASN A 20 -9.38 -15.35 7.32
CA ASN A 20 -8.90 -15.91 6.06
C ASN A 20 -9.66 -15.39 4.82
N LYS A 21 -10.89 -14.92 5.00
CA LYS A 21 -11.72 -14.37 3.94
C LYS A 21 -12.57 -13.21 4.45
N LEU A 22 -12.55 -12.10 3.72
CA LEU A 22 -13.42 -10.96 3.96
C LEU A 22 -14.19 -10.64 2.67
N THR A 23 -15.51 -10.66 2.75
CA THR A 23 -16.36 -10.25 1.63
C THR A 23 -17.00 -8.91 1.97
N LEU A 24 -16.68 -7.91 1.17
CA LEU A 24 -17.22 -6.56 1.31
C LEU A 24 -18.44 -6.37 0.40
N PRO A 25 -19.39 -5.49 0.77
CA PRO A 25 -20.54 -5.17 -0.08
C PRO A 25 -20.08 -4.62 -1.44
N ARG A 26 -20.72 -5.06 -2.53
CA ARG A 26 -20.43 -4.58 -3.90
C ARG A 26 -20.74 -3.08 -4.08
N LYS A 27 -21.71 -2.57 -3.33
CA LYS A 27 -22.07 -1.14 -3.32
C LYS A 27 -21.59 -0.53 -2.01
N VAL A 28 -20.43 0.08 -2.07
CA VAL A 28 -19.82 0.77 -0.92
C VAL A 28 -19.62 2.23 -1.29
N LYS A 29 -19.94 3.14 -0.38
CA LYS A 29 -19.69 4.57 -0.54
C LYS A 29 -18.54 4.95 0.38
N THR A 30 -17.39 5.26 -0.20
CA THR A 30 -16.16 5.60 0.52
C THR A 30 -15.61 6.98 0.13
N GLU A 31 -16.47 7.82 -0.47
CA GLU A 31 -16.07 9.15 -0.96
C GLU A 31 -15.64 10.09 0.17
N LYS A 32 -16.00 9.81 1.41
CA LYS A 32 -15.60 10.61 2.58
C LYS A 32 -14.42 10.03 3.34
N LEU A 33 -13.89 8.87 2.90
CA LEU A 33 -12.82 8.18 3.61
C LEU A 33 -11.50 8.94 3.48
N GLU A 34 -10.91 9.31 4.61
CA GLU A 34 -9.68 10.08 4.72
C GLU A 34 -8.51 9.26 5.27
N SER A 35 -8.77 8.22 6.07
CA SER A 35 -7.71 7.41 6.67
C SER A 35 -8.08 5.94 6.80
N MET A 36 -7.13 5.10 6.36
CA MET A 36 -7.15 3.64 6.46
C MET A 36 -5.95 3.11 7.28
N PHE A 37 -5.37 3.95 8.12
CA PHE A 37 -4.18 3.61 8.93
C PHE A 37 -4.35 2.28 9.69
N ASP A 38 -3.40 1.35 9.53
CA ASP A 38 -3.38 0.02 10.19
C ASP A 38 -4.66 -0.83 9.94
N MET A 39 -5.49 -0.54 8.95
CA MET A 39 -6.83 -1.15 8.85
C MET A 39 -6.78 -2.68 8.84
N PHE A 40 -5.81 -3.28 8.17
CA PHE A 40 -5.61 -4.73 8.08
C PHE A 40 -4.28 -5.21 8.67
N ASP A 41 -3.56 -4.37 9.43
CA ASP A 41 -2.26 -4.76 10.03
C ASP A 41 -2.40 -6.07 10.81
N GLY A 42 -1.59 -7.07 10.46
CA GLY A 42 -1.57 -8.37 11.13
C GLY A 42 -2.72 -9.32 10.75
N CYS A 43 -3.46 -9.07 9.66
CA CYS A 43 -4.41 -10.04 9.11
C CYS A 43 -3.65 -11.15 8.36
N SER A 44 -2.84 -11.94 9.09
CA SER A 44 -1.85 -12.86 8.52
C SER A 44 -2.43 -14.06 7.77
N SER A 45 -3.68 -14.44 8.02
CA SER A 45 -4.37 -15.52 7.29
C SER A 45 -5.18 -15.02 6.09
N LEU A 46 -5.29 -13.69 5.88
CA LEU A 46 -6.04 -13.15 4.74
C LEU A 46 -5.29 -13.42 3.45
N THR A 47 -5.91 -14.18 2.53
CA THR A 47 -5.25 -14.61 1.28
C THR A 47 -5.53 -13.69 0.11
N ALA A 48 -6.70 -13.07 0.06
CA ALA A 48 -7.09 -12.14 -0.98
C ALA A 48 -8.07 -11.09 -0.45
N LEU A 49 -8.03 -9.89 -1.02
CA LEU A 49 -8.98 -8.83 -0.71
C LEU A 49 -9.30 -8.02 -1.96
N ASP A 50 -10.58 -7.70 -2.14
CA ASP A 50 -11.05 -6.85 -3.25
C ASP A 50 -11.59 -5.52 -2.70
N LEU A 51 -10.84 -4.45 -2.95
CA LEU A 51 -11.22 -3.05 -2.67
C LEU A 51 -11.47 -2.25 -3.97
N SER A 52 -11.54 -2.92 -5.12
CA SER A 52 -11.64 -2.24 -6.43
C SER A 52 -12.86 -1.34 -6.58
N ALA A 53 -13.94 -1.63 -5.84
CA ALA A 53 -15.15 -0.81 -5.81
C ALA A 53 -15.06 0.43 -4.89
N TRP A 54 -13.98 0.59 -4.14
CA TRP A 54 -13.81 1.70 -3.21
C TRP A 54 -13.35 2.97 -3.93
N ASN A 55 -13.84 4.12 -3.51
CA ASN A 55 -13.30 5.41 -3.91
C ASN A 55 -12.29 5.88 -2.85
N LEU A 56 -11.00 5.83 -3.19
CA LEU A 56 -9.90 6.22 -2.29
C LEU A 56 -9.35 7.63 -2.59
N ASN A 57 -10.04 8.41 -3.45
CA ASN A 57 -9.56 9.73 -3.87
C ASN A 57 -9.54 10.80 -2.76
N ASN A 58 -10.15 10.55 -1.62
CA ASN A 58 -10.08 11.44 -0.46
C ASN A 58 -9.14 10.93 0.64
N VAL A 59 -8.55 9.75 0.46
CA VAL A 59 -7.65 9.17 1.46
C VAL A 59 -6.32 9.94 1.49
N ILE A 60 -5.91 10.30 2.69
CA ILE A 60 -4.65 11.01 2.99
C ILE A 60 -3.64 10.02 3.58
N ASN A 61 -4.11 9.10 4.43
CA ASN A 61 -3.25 8.18 5.16
C ASN A 61 -3.60 6.72 4.90
N MET A 62 -2.64 5.99 4.30
CA MET A 62 -2.66 4.55 4.05
C MET A 62 -1.49 3.83 4.74
N GLU A 63 -0.85 4.49 5.72
CA GLU A 63 0.26 3.89 6.46
C GLU A 63 -0.13 2.53 7.04
N SER A 64 0.75 1.54 6.84
CA SER A 64 0.61 0.19 7.40
C SER A 64 -0.71 -0.53 7.04
N LEU A 65 -1.38 -0.13 5.95
CA LEU A 65 -2.72 -0.64 5.59
C LEU A 65 -2.79 -2.17 5.57
N PHE A 66 -1.81 -2.84 4.97
CA PHE A 66 -1.69 -4.30 4.88
C PHE A 66 -0.44 -4.84 5.57
N LYS A 67 0.14 -4.08 6.50
CA LYS A 67 1.35 -4.52 7.19
C LYS A 67 1.14 -5.89 7.85
N ASN A 68 2.15 -6.78 7.71
CA ASN A 68 2.11 -8.15 8.25
C ASN A 68 0.93 -9.02 7.76
N CYS A 69 0.33 -8.69 6.61
CA CYS A 69 -0.61 -9.58 5.93
C CYS A 69 0.18 -10.68 5.19
N SER A 70 0.87 -11.53 5.95
CA SER A 70 1.84 -12.50 5.39
C SER A 70 1.22 -13.55 4.47
N GLY A 71 -0.08 -13.86 4.61
CA GLY A 71 -0.82 -14.77 3.74
C GLY A 71 -1.38 -14.13 2.47
N LEU A 72 -1.30 -12.79 2.34
CA LEU A 72 -1.92 -12.06 1.23
C LEU A 72 -1.18 -12.33 -0.09
N THR A 73 -1.82 -13.07 -0.99
CA THR A 73 -1.28 -13.39 -2.32
C THR A 73 -1.69 -12.37 -3.37
N SER A 74 -2.86 -11.76 -3.19
CA SER A 74 -3.39 -10.75 -4.11
C SER A 74 -4.28 -9.73 -3.40
N VAL A 75 -4.26 -8.50 -3.88
CA VAL A 75 -5.20 -7.46 -3.50
C VAL A 75 -5.59 -6.65 -4.74
N ALA A 76 -6.90 -6.48 -4.95
CA ALA A 76 -7.41 -5.60 -5.99
C ALA A 76 -7.69 -4.21 -5.39
N LEU A 77 -6.99 -3.21 -5.91
CA LEU A 77 -7.09 -1.83 -5.47
C LEU A 77 -7.68 -0.95 -6.58
N PRO A 78 -8.45 0.10 -6.26
CA PRO A 78 -8.91 1.07 -7.25
C PRO A 78 -7.75 1.96 -7.70
N LYS A 79 -7.90 2.63 -8.84
CA LYS A 79 -7.01 3.73 -9.22
C LYS A 79 -7.25 4.93 -8.29
N VAL A 80 -6.17 5.61 -7.92
CA VAL A 80 -6.20 6.81 -7.08
C VAL A 80 -5.59 7.98 -7.84
N THR A 81 -6.44 8.78 -8.46
CA THR A 81 -6.01 9.87 -9.33
C THR A 81 -5.85 11.22 -8.60
N SER A 82 -6.35 11.31 -7.38
CA SER A 82 -6.22 12.51 -6.56
C SER A 82 -4.81 12.66 -5.99
N LYS A 83 -4.43 13.89 -5.64
CA LYS A 83 -3.14 14.21 -5.02
C LYS A 83 -3.20 14.22 -3.48
N LYS A 84 -4.18 13.56 -2.87
CA LYS A 84 -4.40 13.70 -1.42
C LYS A 84 -3.54 12.78 -0.57
N ILE A 85 -3.07 11.65 -1.12
CA ILE A 85 -2.23 10.72 -0.36
C ILE A 85 -0.92 11.42 0.06
N GLN A 86 -0.61 11.32 1.35
CA GLN A 86 0.62 11.84 1.95
C GLN A 86 1.45 10.74 2.63
N TYR A 87 0.81 9.74 3.21
CA TYR A 87 1.47 8.71 4.03
C TYR A 87 1.17 7.32 3.48
N MET A 88 2.24 6.61 3.05
CA MET A 88 2.17 5.25 2.50
C MET A 88 3.22 4.32 3.14
N GLN A 89 3.98 4.81 4.13
CA GLN A 89 5.02 4.00 4.77
C GLN A 89 4.44 2.68 5.29
N ARG A 90 5.20 1.60 5.11
CA ARG A 90 4.86 0.25 5.57
C ARG A 90 3.55 -0.34 5.02
N MET A 91 2.97 0.23 3.95
CA MET A 91 1.65 -0.19 3.45
C MET A 91 1.57 -1.69 3.14
N PHE A 92 2.61 -2.29 2.58
CA PHE A 92 2.72 -3.72 2.27
C PHE A 92 3.84 -4.42 3.03
N SER A 93 4.40 -3.79 4.07
CA SER A 93 5.50 -4.36 4.84
C SER A 93 5.11 -5.73 5.43
N GLY A 94 5.93 -6.76 5.15
CA GLY A 94 5.68 -8.12 5.63
C GLY A 94 4.61 -8.89 4.87
N CYS A 95 4.16 -8.42 3.70
CA CYS A 95 3.29 -9.17 2.79
C CYS A 95 4.12 -10.24 2.04
N SER A 96 4.65 -11.21 2.77
CA SER A 96 5.64 -12.16 2.24
C SER A 96 5.11 -13.10 1.15
N SER A 97 3.80 -13.34 1.08
CA SER A 97 3.17 -14.14 0.02
C SER A 97 2.74 -13.34 -1.22
N LEU A 98 2.87 -12.00 -1.21
CA LEU A 98 2.46 -11.17 -2.33
C LEU A 98 3.40 -11.38 -3.52
N THR A 99 2.86 -11.82 -4.65
CA THR A 99 3.65 -12.12 -5.86
C THR A 99 3.66 -10.99 -6.88
N SER A 100 2.61 -10.20 -6.91
CA SER A 100 2.47 -9.02 -7.79
C SER A 100 1.45 -8.05 -7.20
N ILE A 101 1.54 -6.80 -7.61
CA ILE A 101 0.59 -5.73 -7.25
C ILE A 101 0.47 -4.72 -8.39
N ASP A 102 -0.76 -4.36 -8.74
CA ASP A 102 -1.01 -3.27 -9.70
C ASP A 102 -1.28 -1.96 -8.94
N LEU A 103 -0.33 -1.04 -9.01
CA LEU A 103 -0.43 0.32 -8.47
C LEU A 103 -0.40 1.37 -9.61
N SER A 104 -0.64 0.93 -10.85
CA SER A 104 -0.74 1.83 -12.01
C SER A 104 -1.88 2.83 -11.82
N GLY A 105 -1.66 4.08 -12.23
CA GLY A 105 -2.66 5.14 -12.06
C GLY A 105 -2.84 5.67 -10.64
N TRP A 106 -1.93 5.32 -9.71
CA TRP A 106 -1.85 5.97 -8.40
C TRP A 106 -1.08 7.29 -8.49
N ASN A 107 -1.72 8.37 -8.06
CA ASN A 107 -1.05 9.66 -7.95
C ASN A 107 -0.35 9.77 -6.59
N VAL A 108 0.98 9.78 -6.63
CA VAL A 108 1.84 9.86 -5.43
C VAL A 108 2.59 11.19 -5.33
N GLU A 109 2.15 12.21 -6.09
CA GLU A 109 2.86 13.50 -6.19
C GLU A 109 3.14 14.14 -4.83
N ASN A 110 2.20 14.06 -3.90
CA ASN A 110 2.28 14.66 -2.56
C ASN A 110 2.67 13.68 -1.45
N VAL A 111 3.02 12.45 -1.78
CA VAL A 111 3.52 11.50 -0.78
C VAL A 111 4.88 11.95 -0.27
N THR A 112 5.02 12.03 1.05
CA THR A 112 6.25 12.48 1.72
C THR A 112 7.12 11.33 2.22
N GLU A 113 6.51 10.20 2.58
CA GLU A 113 7.21 9.05 3.16
C GLU A 113 6.70 7.74 2.56
N MET A 114 7.65 6.90 2.09
CA MET A 114 7.42 5.55 1.56
C MET A 114 8.36 4.53 2.22
N GLY A 115 8.96 4.86 3.36
CA GLY A 115 9.86 3.94 4.06
C GLY A 115 9.18 2.61 4.37
N ASP A 116 9.92 1.50 4.22
CA ASP A 116 9.44 0.13 4.42
C ASP A 116 8.21 -0.27 3.57
N LEU A 117 7.88 0.45 2.49
CA LEU A 117 6.62 0.24 1.74
C LEU A 117 6.39 -1.22 1.34
N PHE A 118 7.43 -1.89 0.86
CA PHE A 118 7.44 -3.32 0.46
C PHE A 118 8.44 -4.15 1.28
N TYR A 119 8.86 -3.66 2.45
CA TYR A 119 9.78 -4.40 3.31
C TYR A 119 9.32 -5.86 3.51
N GLY A 120 10.21 -6.82 3.21
CA GLY A 120 9.91 -8.24 3.43
C GLY A 120 8.84 -8.85 2.51
N CYS A 121 8.52 -8.21 1.37
CA CYS A 121 7.70 -8.81 0.31
C CYS A 121 8.55 -9.86 -0.45
N SER A 122 8.92 -10.94 0.23
CA SER A 122 9.92 -11.90 -0.23
C SER A 122 9.54 -12.68 -1.49
N ASN A 123 8.27 -12.76 -1.86
CA ASN A 123 7.80 -13.42 -3.08
C ASN A 123 7.44 -12.43 -4.22
N LEU A 124 7.58 -11.12 -4.01
CA LEU A 124 7.34 -10.12 -5.04
C LEU A 124 8.42 -10.22 -6.12
N LYS A 125 8.01 -10.45 -7.38
CA LYS A 125 8.95 -10.67 -8.49
C LYS A 125 9.16 -9.45 -9.36
N ASP A 126 8.08 -8.84 -9.78
CA ASP A 126 8.08 -7.72 -10.71
C ASP A 126 7.25 -6.57 -10.15
N LEU A 127 7.76 -5.36 -10.29
CA LEU A 127 7.05 -4.18 -9.85
C LEU A 127 7.27 -3.01 -10.81
N ASP A 128 6.19 -2.53 -11.42
CA ASP A 128 6.24 -1.34 -12.27
C ASP A 128 5.67 -0.13 -11.54
N LEU A 129 6.54 0.79 -11.18
CA LEU A 129 6.22 2.08 -10.57
C LEU A 129 6.60 3.27 -11.49
N SER A 130 6.78 3.02 -12.79
CA SER A 130 7.16 4.06 -13.77
C SER A 130 6.14 5.20 -13.90
N GLY A 131 4.87 4.90 -13.60
CA GLY A 131 3.80 5.91 -13.57
C GLY A 131 3.81 6.79 -12.32
N TRP A 132 4.64 6.48 -11.33
CA TRP A 132 4.76 7.27 -10.12
C TRP A 132 5.72 8.45 -10.33
N THR A 133 5.27 9.65 -9.98
CA THR A 133 6.05 10.88 -10.09
C THR A 133 6.06 11.61 -8.75
N PRO A 134 6.69 11.06 -7.71
CA PRO A 134 6.72 11.68 -6.39
C PRO A 134 7.52 12.99 -6.45
N LYS A 135 6.91 14.10 -6.04
CA LYS A 135 7.57 15.42 -6.00
C LYS A 135 7.89 15.89 -4.57
N SER A 136 7.19 15.33 -3.60
CA SER A 136 7.31 15.73 -2.18
C SER A 136 8.02 14.68 -1.34
N LEU A 137 8.53 13.62 -1.96
CA LEU A 137 9.13 12.47 -1.28
C LEU A 137 10.47 12.86 -0.64
N THR A 138 10.61 12.54 0.65
CA THR A 138 11.82 12.82 1.44
C THR A 138 12.46 11.59 2.05
N LYS A 139 11.71 10.49 2.21
CA LYS A 139 12.17 9.25 2.86
C LYS A 139 11.66 8.00 2.13
N ILE A 140 12.60 7.10 1.80
CA ILE A 140 12.32 5.79 1.19
C ILE A 140 13.18 4.66 1.79
N ASP A 141 13.64 4.84 3.03
CA ASP A 141 14.53 3.84 3.65
C ASP A 141 13.90 2.47 3.63
N ARG A 142 14.70 1.45 3.35
CA ARG A 142 14.31 0.04 3.39
C ARG A 142 13.08 -0.31 2.55
N MET A 143 12.78 0.50 1.52
CA MET A 143 11.54 0.34 0.73
C MET A 143 11.39 -1.07 0.17
N PHE A 144 12.49 -1.69 -0.27
CA PHE A 144 12.53 -3.05 -0.83
C PHE A 144 13.46 -3.98 -0.06
N LEU A 145 13.78 -3.65 1.21
CA LEU A 145 14.63 -4.50 2.05
C LEU A 145 13.98 -5.88 2.23
N ASN A 146 14.76 -6.95 1.99
CA ASN A 146 14.31 -8.35 2.03
C ASN A 146 13.24 -8.72 0.97
N CYS A 147 13.17 -8.02 -0.17
CA CYS A 147 12.41 -8.46 -1.34
C CYS A 147 13.24 -9.48 -2.14
N THR A 148 13.50 -10.64 -1.55
CA THR A 148 14.50 -11.61 -2.03
C THR A 148 14.19 -12.26 -3.38
N SER A 149 12.95 -12.19 -3.86
CA SER A 149 12.54 -12.69 -5.18
C SER A 149 12.42 -11.59 -6.24
N LEU A 150 12.76 -10.34 -5.92
CA LEU A 150 12.58 -9.22 -6.84
C LEU A 150 13.55 -9.32 -8.02
N GLU A 151 13.02 -9.63 -9.20
CA GLU A 151 13.77 -9.80 -10.46
C GLU A 151 13.81 -8.51 -11.27
N SER A 152 12.70 -7.75 -11.27
CA SER A 152 12.62 -6.48 -11.99
C SER A 152 11.85 -5.40 -11.24
N ILE A 153 12.33 -4.16 -11.37
CA ILE A 153 11.64 -2.97 -10.87
C ILE A 153 11.83 -1.81 -11.86
N ASN A 154 10.75 -1.09 -12.13
CA ASN A 154 10.77 0.07 -13.01
C ASN A 154 10.46 1.35 -12.22
N LEU A 155 11.47 2.21 -12.05
CA LEU A 155 11.38 3.51 -11.36
C LEU A 155 11.64 4.70 -12.32
N SER A 156 11.46 4.51 -13.62
CA SER A 156 11.91 5.50 -14.64
C SER A 156 11.24 6.88 -14.54
N GLY A 157 10.07 6.97 -13.88
CA GLY A 157 9.36 8.24 -13.64
C GLY A 157 9.77 8.99 -12.38
N TRP A 158 10.69 8.43 -11.58
CA TRP A 158 11.01 8.99 -10.28
C TRP A 158 12.00 10.15 -10.36
N ASN A 159 11.67 11.25 -9.66
CA ASN A 159 12.62 12.32 -9.35
C ASN A 159 12.98 12.24 -7.85
N LEU A 160 14.25 12.03 -7.56
CA LEU A 160 14.77 11.86 -6.20
C LEU A 160 15.61 13.07 -5.73
N GLU A 161 15.47 14.23 -6.38
CA GLU A 161 16.26 15.43 -6.06
C GLU A 161 16.08 15.92 -4.62
N ASN A 162 14.91 15.71 -4.04
CA ASN A 162 14.60 16.14 -2.68
C ASN A 162 14.89 15.08 -1.61
N MET A 163 15.50 13.95 -2.00
CA MET A 163 15.78 12.86 -1.07
C MET A 163 16.91 13.21 -0.12
N THR A 164 16.65 13.01 1.16
CA THR A 164 17.65 13.19 2.21
C THR A 164 18.20 11.86 2.73
N GLU A 165 17.43 10.79 2.63
CA GLU A 165 17.80 9.46 3.14
C GLU A 165 17.34 8.37 2.17
N ILE A 166 18.29 7.50 1.76
CA ILE A 166 18.06 6.32 0.92
C ILE A 166 18.91 5.19 1.52
N GLN A 167 18.53 4.68 2.70
CA GLN A 167 19.31 3.65 3.37
C GLN A 167 18.67 2.27 3.17
N TYR A 168 19.51 1.28 2.87
CA TYR A 168 19.12 -0.13 2.76
C TYR A 168 17.96 -0.40 1.77
N MET A 169 17.79 0.45 0.76
CA MET A 169 16.63 0.39 -0.14
C MET A 169 16.46 -0.98 -0.81
N PHE A 170 17.55 -1.62 -1.20
CA PHE A 170 17.61 -2.91 -1.90
C PHE A 170 18.46 -3.95 -1.18
N SER A 171 18.63 -3.86 0.12
CA SER A 171 19.43 -4.82 0.87
C SER A 171 18.66 -6.13 1.11
N GLY A 172 19.35 -7.29 0.98
CA GLY A 172 18.74 -8.62 1.24
C GLY A 172 18.51 -9.48 0.01
#